data_42707a9e74752ad157dd181b6399520a
#
_entry.id   42707a9e74752ad157dd181b6399520a
#
_cell.length_a   1.000
_cell.length_b   1.000
_cell.length_c   1.000
_cell.angle_alpha   90.00
_cell.angle_beta   90.00
_cell.angle_gamma   90.00
#
_symmetry.space_group_name_H-M   'P 1'
#
loop_
_entity.id
_entity.type
_entity.pdbx_description
1 polymer ?
#
loop_
_entity_poly.entity_id
_entity_poly.type
_entity_poly.pdbx_seq_one_letter_code
_entity_poly.pdbx_strand_id
1 'polypeptide(L)'
;EFQAFQTRIVNDLSITYSELQPEHFADVIALGNLVHGDGYLTAELIVKYHQQGIAKGINAGHVAYRGEDIVGFRLAFAAGQWQSDQWSSPALWPVAAEQMAYFKCNTIAPTLQSAGIGGKLLQLSIQALHAQGAKAGIAHLWMQSPGNAAVKYFSKHGGKLVKVHPDKWRADSLNGYECVICGYDCHCSAAEMVLEFS
;
A
#
# COMPACT_ATOMS: atom_id res chain seq x y z
N GLU A 1 -27.93 30.56 39.07
CA GLU A 1 -26.64 30.11 38.53
C GLU A 1 -26.82 28.79 37.82
N PHE A 2 -27.01 28.88 36.48
CA PHE A 2 -27.09 27.72 35.61
C PHE A 2 -25.68 27.46 35.07
N GLN A 3 -24.99 26.45 35.58
CA GLN A 3 -23.81 25.92 34.95
C GLN A 3 -24.22 25.02 33.78
N ALA A 4 -24.02 25.55 32.59
CA ALA A 4 -24.16 24.78 31.36
C ALA A 4 -23.05 23.69 31.32
N PHE A 5 -23.41 22.44 31.53
CA PHE A 5 -22.62 21.30 31.19
C PHE A 5 -22.53 21.21 29.66
N GLN A 6 -21.49 21.77 29.07
CA GLN A 6 -21.14 21.45 27.70
C GLN A 6 -20.62 20.03 27.65
N THR A 7 -21.50 19.10 27.36
CA THR A 7 -21.12 17.75 26.95
C THR A 7 -20.30 17.89 25.67
N ARG A 8 -18.99 17.75 25.77
CA ARG A 8 -18.16 17.50 24.59
C ARG A 8 -18.61 16.15 24.04
N ILE A 9 -19.39 16.17 22.99
CA ILE A 9 -19.60 15.02 22.13
C ILE A 9 -18.23 14.81 21.46
N VAL A 10 -17.42 13.92 22.02
CA VAL A 10 -16.28 13.36 21.31
C VAL A 10 -16.92 12.49 20.24
N ASN A 11 -17.03 13.01 19.03
CA ASN A 11 -17.32 12.20 17.85
C ASN A 11 -16.12 11.28 17.64
N ASP A 12 -16.14 10.16 18.34
CA ASP A 12 -15.25 9.03 18.05
C ASP A 12 -15.75 8.38 16.77
N LEU A 13 -15.34 8.97 15.63
CA LEU A 13 -15.66 8.42 14.33
C LEU A 13 -14.84 7.15 14.16
N SER A 14 -15.49 6.00 14.30
CA SER A 14 -14.90 4.69 14.04
C SER A 14 -14.41 4.59 12.59
N ILE A 15 -13.36 3.79 12.37
CA ILE A 15 -12.84 3.52 11.04
C ILE A 15 -13.72 2.48 10.35
N THR A 16 -14.15 2.77 9.14
CA THR A 16 -14.87 1.85 8.26
C THR A 16 -14.05 1.57 6.99
N TYR A 17 -14.32 0.46 6.33
CA TYR A 17 -13.55 -0.02 5.19
C TYR A 17 -14.48 -0.40 4.05
N SER A 18 -14.04 -0.15 2.81
CA SER A 18 -14.72 -0.62 1.61
C SER A 18 -13.73 -0.93 0.50
N GLU A 19 -14.21 -1.61 -0.55
CA GLU A 19 -13.43 -1.77 -1.77
C GLU A 19 -13.18 -0.42 -2.44
N LEU A 20 -12.01 -0.28 -3.08
CA LEU A 20 -11.67 0.88 -3.89
C LEU A 20 -12.59 0.96 -5.11
N GLN A 21 -13.26 2.08 -5.30
CA GLN A 21 -14.14 2.35 -6.43
C GLN A 21 -13.76 3.68 -7.10
N PRO A 22 -14.19 3.93 -8.36
CA PRO A 22 -13.85 5.17 -9.07
C PRO A 22 -14.20 6.47 -8.33
N GLU A 23 -15.28 6.49 -7.55
CA GLU A 23 -15.66 7.64 -6.73
C GLU A 23 -14.63 8.00 -5.65
N HIS A 24 -13.73 7.07 -5.29
CA HIS A 24 -12.66 7.29 -4.31
C HIS A 24 -11.38 7.87 -4.91
N PHE A 25 -11.24 7.87 -6.23
CA PHE A 25 -9.95 8.12 -6.88
C PHE A 25 -9.38 9.50 -6.56
N ALA A 26 -10.19 10.55 -6.57
CA ALA A 26 -9.72 11.90 -6.28
C ALA A 26 -9.11 12.01 -4.87
N ASP A 27 -9.80 11.45 -3.87
CA ASP A 27 -9.35 11.48 -2.47
C ASP A 27 -8.14 10.57 -2.24
N VAL A 28 -8.08 9.43 -2.92
CA VAL A 28 -6.91 8.52 -2.88
C VAL A 28 -5.68 9.19 -3.48
N ILE A 29 -5.81 9.88 -4.61
CA ILE A 29 -4.73 10.65 -5.22
C ILE A 29 -4.26 11.75 -4.25
N ALA A 30 -5.18 12.51 -3.69
CA ALA A 30 -4.86 13.58 -2.75
C ALA A 30 -4.10 13.06 -1.52
N LEU A 31 -4.57 11.98 -0.91
CA LEU A 31 -3.91 11.36 0.25
C LEU A 31 -2.54 10.78 -0.11
N GLY A 32 -2.44 10.07 -1.23
CA GLY A 32 -1.18 9.50 -1.69
C GLY A 32 -0.12 10.57 -1.94
N ASN A 33 -0.49 11.66 -2.61
CA ASN A 33 0.42 12.75 -2.91
C ASN A 33 0.77 13.58 -1.65
N LEU A 34 -0.16 13.71 -0.69
CA LEU A 34 0.15 14.33 0.60
C LEU A 34 1.24 13.58 1.36
N VAL A 35 1.18 12.25 1.36
CA VAL A 35 2.11 11.40 2.15
C VAL A 35 3.42 11.14 1.43
N HIS A 36 3.38 10.92 0.12
CA HIS A 36 4.55 10.47 -0.68
C HIS A 36 5.13 11.53 -1.59
N GLY A 37 4.46 12.67 -1.76
CA GLY A 37 4.90 13.76 -2.63
C GLY A 37 4.06 13.88 -3.91
N ASP A 38 4.07 15.09 -4.48
CA ASP A 38 3.31 15.41 -5.68
C ASP A 38 3.71 14.50 -6.86
N GLY A 39 2.71 14.06 -7.61
CA GLY A 39 2.92 13.18 -8.74
C GLY A 39 3.06 11.68 -8.40
N TYR A 40 3.01 11.31 -7.11
CA TYR A 40 3.05 9.91 -6.69
C TYR A 40 1.89 9.10 -7.29
N LEU A 41 0.68 9.64 -7.26
CA LEU A 41 -0.48 9.14 -7.97
C LEU A 41 -1.02 10.20 -8.93
N THR A 42 -1.50 9.74 -10.08
CA THR A 42 -2.21 10.55 -11.07
C THR A 42 -3.54 9.90 -11.40
N ALA A 43 -4.45 10.64 -12.05
CA ALA A 43 -5.73 10.10 -12.52
C ALA A 43 -5.56 8.89 -13.43
N GLU A 44 -4.52 8.91 -14.27
CA GLU A 44 -4.19 7.79 -15.17
C GLU A 44 -3.67 6.57 -14.40
N LEU A 45 -2.75 6.79 -13.46
CA LEU A 45 -2.16 5.71 -12.67
C LEU A 45 -3.19 5.02 -11.77
N ILE A 46 -4.07 5.76 -11.11
CA ILE A 46 -5.05 5.15 -10.21
C ILE A 46 -6.06 4.28 -10.96
N VAL A 47 -6.48 4.69 -12.15
CA VAL A 47 -7.32 3.86 -13.03
C VAL A 47 -6.63 2.56 -13.39
N LYS A 48 -5.38 2.64 -13.81
CA LYS A 48 -4.55 1.47 -14.15
C LYS A 48 -4.39 0.54 -12.95
N TYR A 49 -4.01 1.07 -11.80
CA TYR A 49 -3.79 0.27 -10.59
C TYR A 49 -5.06 -0.37 -10.07
N HIS A 50 -6.19 0.33 -10.15
CA HIS A 50 -7.48 -0.23 -9.80
C HIS A 50 -7.83 -1.44 -10.68
N GLN A 51 -7.67 -1.32 -12.00
CA GLN A 51 -7.92 -2.41 -12.94
C GLN A 51 -7.00 -3.62 -12.69
N GLN A 52 -5.72 -3.38 -12.39
CA GLN A 52 -4.75 -4.44 -12.07
C GLN A 52 -5.10 -5.19 -10.78
N GLY A 53 -5.87 -4.58 -9.87
CA GLY A 53 -6.33 -5.21 -8.64
C GLY A 53 -7.55 -6.12 -8.80
N ILE A 54 -8.19 -6.12 -9.95
CA ILE A 54 -9.44 -6.86 -10.19
C ILE A 54 -9.18 -8.12 -11.01
N ALA A 55 -9.60 -9.26 -10.48
CA ALA A 55 -9.61 -10.53 -11.20
C ALA A 55 -10.81 -11.37 -10.74
N LYS A 56 -11.41 -12.12 -11.67
CA LYS A 56 -12.56 -12.98 -11.40
C LYS A 56 -13.74 -12.25 -10.71
N GLY A 57 -13.91 -10.96 -11.01
CA GLY A 57 -14.93 -10.11 -10.39
C GLY A 57 -14.64 -9.71 -8.94
N ILE A 58 -13.44 -9.99 -8.42
CA ILE A 58 -13.01 -9.65 -7.04
C ILE A 58 -12.02 -8.50 -7.10
N ASN A 59 -12.21 -7.49 -6.26
CA ASN A 59 -11.38 -6.30 -6.16
C ASN A 59 -10.46 -6.38 -4.94
N ALA A 60 -9.15 -6.30 -5.14
CA ALA A 60 -8.15 -6.36 -4.07
C ALA A 60 -7.78 -4.99 -3.50
N GLY A 61 -8.17 -3.89 -4.14
CA GLY A 61 -7.95 -2.53 -3.64
C GLY A 61 -8.98 -2.16 -2.56
N HIS A 62 -8.53 -1.48 -1.51
CA HIS A 62 -9.40 -1.09 -0.38
C HIS A 62 -9.10 0.33 0.10
N VAL A 63 -10.11 0.96 0.66
CA VAL A 63 -10.03 2.27 1.31
C VAL A 63 -10.52 2.17 2.75
N ALA A 64 -10.00 3.04 3.59
CA ALA A 64 -10.42 3.24 4.97
C ALA A 64 -11.00 4.64 5.14
N TYR A 65 -12.10 4.74 5.88
CA TYR A 65 -12.80 5.98 6.17
C TYR A 65 -12.82 6.29 7.66
N ARG A 66 -12.78 7.57 7.96
CA ARG A 66 -13.24 8.10 9.24
C ARG A 66 -14.33 9.12 8.96
N GLY A 67 -15.60 8.75 9.21
CA GLY A 67 -16.74 9.50 8.72
C GLY A 67 -16.80 9.46 7.19
N GLU A 68 -16.77 10.62 6.55
CA GLU A 68 -16.76 10.75 5.08
C GLU A 68 -15.36 10.90 4.48
N ASP A 69 -14.34 11.03 5.34
CA ASP A 69 -12.96 11.26 4.89
C ASP A 69 -12.22 9.96 4.66
N ILE A 70 -11.57 9.83 3.50
CA ILE A 70 -10.62 8.75 3.24
C ILE A 70 -9.35 9.03 4.04
N VAL A 71 -9.01 8.09 4.92
CA VAL A 71 -7.86 8.19 5.82
C VAL A 71 -6.79 7.12 5.55
N GLY A 72 -7.07 6.22 4.64
CA GLY A 72 -6.11 5.20 4.23
C GLY A 72 -6.56 4.47 2.98
N PHE A 73 -5.59 3.86 2.29
CA PHE A 73 -5.88 2.97 1.17
C PHE A 73 -4.75 1.96 0.99
N ARG A 74 -5.09 0.86 0.34
CA ARG A 74 -4.15 -0.13 -0.16
C ARG A 74 -4.44 -0.45 -1.62
N LEU A 75 -3.39 -0.42 -2.44
CA LEU A 75 -3.41 -0.87 -3.82
C LEU A 75 -2.64 -2.18 -3.91
N ALA A 76 -3.26 -3.17 -4.55
CA ALA A 76 -2.67 -4.48 -4.77
C ALA A 76 -3.05 -4.97 -6.17
N PHE A 77 -2.17 -5.73 -6.79
CA PHE A 77 -2.38 -6.28 -8.12
C PHE A 77 -2.65 -7.78 -8.04
N ALA A 78 -3.67 -8.22 -8.76
CA ALA A 78 -3.99 -9.63 -8.89
C ALA A 78 -2.85 -10.41 -9.56
N ALA A 79 -2.69 -11.67 -9.20
CA ALA A 79 -1.78 -12.57 -9.90
C ALA A 79 -2.14 -12.62 -11.40
N GLY A 80 -1.15 -12.47 -12.27
CA GLY A 80 -1.34 -12.40 -13.72
C GLY A 80 -1.69 -11.01 -14.26
N GLN A 81 -1.95 -10.02 -13.42
CA GLN A 81 -2.31 -8.65 -13.82
C GLN A 81 -1.14 -7.65 -13.69
N TRP A 82 0.03 -8.12 -13.38
CA TRP A 82 1.25 -7.33 -13.29
C TRP A 82 2.43 -8.10 -13.85
N GLN A 83 3.51 -7.42 -14.15
CA GLN A 83 4.73 -8.04 -14.69
C GLN A 83 5.90 -7.80 -13.75
N SER A 84 6.70 -8.84 -13.54
CA SER A 84 7.98 -8.72 -12.86
C SER A 84 8.98 -7.98 -13.75
N ASP A 85 9.88 -7.28 -13.11
CA ASP A 85 10.96 -6.51 -13.72
C ASP A 85 12.33 -6.92 -13.14
N GLN A 86 13.37 -6.13 -13.41
CA GLN A 86 14.73 -6.36 -12.91
C GLN A 86 14.83 -6.36 -11.37
N TRP A 87 13.83 -5.83 -10.67
CA TRP A 87 13.77 -5.79 -9.19
C TRP A 87 12.99 -6.96 -8.60
N SER A 88 12.58 -7.88 -9.41
CA SER A 88 11.89 -9.11 -9.01
C SER A 88 12.82 -10.32 -9.13
N SER A 89 12.67 -11.27 -8.21
CA SER A 89 13.49 -12.48 -8.14
C SER A 89 12.62 -13.74 -8.15
N PRO A 90 11.89 -14.03 -9.26
CA PRO A 90 10.90 -15.12 -9.31
C PRO A 90 11.50 -16.51 -8.97
N ALA A 91 12.78 -16.73 -9.28
CA ALA A 91 13.46 -17.98 -8.94
C ALA A 91 13.60 -18.24 -7.43
N LEU A 92 13.47 -17.19 -6.61
CA LEU A 92 13.55 -17.26 -5.15
C LEU A 92 12.16 -17.25 -4.47
N TRP A 93 11.09 -17.16 -5.23
CA TRP A 93 9.75 -17.11 -4.67
C TRP A 93 9.26 -18.49 -4.25
N PRO A 94 8.46 -18.59 -3.17
CA PRO A 94 7.91 -19.87 -2.70
C PRO A 94 6.78 -20.40 -3.56
N VAL A 95 6.25 -19.61 -4.49
CA VAL A 95 5.16 -19.96 -5.40
C VAL A 95 5.51 -19.59 -6.83
N ALA A 96 4.82 -20.20 -7.79
CA ALA A 96 4.97 -19.86 -9.21
C ALA A 96 4.55 -18.41 -9.46
N ALA A 97 5.18 -17.77 -10.47
CA ALA A 97 4.90 -16.37 -10.81
C ALA A 97 3.43 -16.12 -11.14
N GLU A 98 2.76 -17.07 -11.75
CA GLU A 98 1.33 -17.02 -12.09
C GLU A 98 0.41 -17.02 -10.86
N GLN A 99 0.94 -17.36 -9.70
CA GLN A 99 0.22 -17.40 -8.42
C GLN A 99 0.62 -16.27 -7.47
N MET A 100 1.50 -15.39 -7.93
CA MET A 100 2.04 -14.29 -7.15
C MET A 100 1.27 -12.99 -7.42
N ALA A 101 0.62 -12.47 -6.38
CA ALA A 101 0.06 -11.12 -6.36
C ALA A 101 1.15 -10.07 -6.03
N TYR A 102 0.83 -8.79 -6.15
CA TYR A 102 1.73 -7.70 -5.83
C TYR A 102 1.07 -6.68 -4.92
N PHE A 103 1.72 -6.35 -3.81
CA PHE A 103 1.32 -5.27 -2.92
C PHE A 103 1.97 -3.97 -3.37
N LYS A 104 1.21 -3.13 -4.07
CA LYS A 104 1.75 -1.92 -4.72
C LYS A 104 2.08 -0.82 -3.73
N CYS A 105 1.12 -0.43 -2.90
CA CYS A 105 1.33 0.59 -1.89
C CYS A 105 0.25 0.56 -0.80
N ASN A 106 0.63 1.09 0.35
CA ASN A 106 -0.22 1.28 1.51
C ASN A 106 0.03 2.70 2.03
N THR A 107 -1.04 3.47 2.16
CA THR A 107 -0.95 4.86 2.61
C THR A 107 -1.98 5.11 3.70
N ILE A 108 -1.52 5.66 4.82
CA ILE A 108 -2.37 6.04 5.96
C ILE A 108 -2.15 7.52 6.24
N ALA A 109 -3.22 8.24 6.53
CA ALA A 109 -3.15 9.64 6.94
C ALA A 109 -2.15 9.80 8.10
N PRO A 110 -1.26 10.81 8.08
CA PRO A 110 -0.18 10.94 9.06
C PRO A 110 -0.65 10.95 10.51
N THR A 111 -1.82 11.53 10.79
CA THR A 111 -2.41 11.62 12.13
C THR A 111 -2.97 10.30 12.65
N LEU A 112 -3.12 9.29 11.80
CA LEU A 112 -3.73 7.99 12.13
C LEU A 112 -2.77 6.82 11.92
N GLN A 113 -1.51 7.07 11.65
CA GLN A 113 -0.50 6.03 11.61
C GLN A 113 -0.39 5.34 12.98
N SER A 114 -0.10 4.05 12.98
CA SER A 114 -0.06 3.19 14.18
C SER A 114 -1.41 2.90 14.85
N ALA A 115 -2.55 3.26 14.23
CA ALA A 115 -3.89 2.94 14.73
C ALA A 115 -4.44 1.57 14.26
N GLY A 116 -3.61 0.75 13.59
CA GLY A 116 -4.00 -0.57 13.08
C GLY A 116 -4.73 -0.55 11.73
N ILE A 117 -4.92 0.61 11.12
CA ILE A 117 -5.62 0.75 9.84
C ILE A 117 -4.88 0.01 8.71
N GLY A 118 -3.56 0.17 8.64
CA GLY A 118 -2.74 -0.49 7.63
C GLY A 118 -2.82 -2.02 7.71
N GLY A 119 -2.82 -2.59 8.90
CA GLY A 119 -2.97 -4.03 9.13
C GLY A 119 -4.32 -4.55 8.67
N LYS A 120 -5.40 -3.80 8.91
CA LYS A 120 -6.74 -4.16 8.45
C LYS A 120 -6.84 -4.09 6.92
N LEU A 121 -6.31 -3.05 6.31
CA LEU A 121 -6.26 -2.91 4.84
C LEU A 121 -5.46 -4.06 4.20
N LEU A 122 -4.32 -4.44 4.77
CA LEU A 122 -3.54 -5.57 4.30
C LEU A 122 -4.34 -6.86 4.38
N GLN A 123 -5.00 -7.13 5.51
CA GLN A 123 -5.83 -8.32 5.70
C GLN A 123 -6.96 -8.41 4.66
N LEU A 124 -7.65 -7.31 4.39
CA LEU A 124 -8.73 -7.26 3.39
C LEU A 124 -8.19 -7.55 1.98
N SER A 125 -7.04 -6.98 1.62
CA SER A 125 -6.40 -7.27 0.32
C SER A 125 -5.93 -8.72 0.21
N ILE A 126 -5.36 -9.29 1.28
CA ILE A 126 -4.97 -10.71 1.30
C ILE A 126 -6.19 -11.62 1.08
N GLN A 127 -7.30 -11.36 1.76
CA GLN A 127 -8.53 -12.13 1.59
C GLN A 127 -9.04 -12.08 0.14
N ALA A 128 -9.04 -10.89 -0.47
CA ALA A 128 -9.46 -10.72 -1.85
C ALA A 128 -8.50 -11.42 -2.84
N LEU A 129 -7.19 -11.24 -2.69
CA LEU A 129 -6.18 -11.87 -3.54
C LEU A 129 -6.21 -13.40 -3.43
N HIS A 130 -6.40 -13.93 -2.22
CA HIS A 130 -6.56 -15.36 -2.01
C HIS A 130 -7.83 -15.89 -2.67
N ALA A 131 -8.95 -15.19 -2.55
CA ALA A 131 -10.20 -15.53 -3.24
C ALA A 131 -10.08 -15.48 -4.77
N GLN A 132 -9.20 -14.62 -5.31
CA GLN A 132 -8.85 -14.61 -6.73
C GLN A 132 -8.01 -15.82 -7.17
N GLY A 133 -7.44 -16.58 -6.23
CA GLY A 133 -6.60 -17.73 -6.47
C GLY A 133 -5.10 -17.50 -6.32
N ALA A 134 -4.66 -16.30 -5.92
CA ALA A 134 -3.26 -16.07 -5.58
C ALA A 134 -2.86 -16.86 -4.33
N LYS A 135 -1.60 -17.31 -4.27
CA LYS A 135 -1.06 -18.05 -3.13
C LYS A 135 -0.08 -17.27 -2.28
N ALA A 136 0.41 -16.16 -2.80
CA ALA A 136 1.31 -15.25 -2.11
C ALA A 136 1.25 -13.86 -2.73
N GLY A 137 1.78 -12.88 -2.02
CA GLY A 137 1.98 -11.52 -2.52
C GLY A 137 3.40 -11.04 -2.25
N ILE A 138 3.97 -10.34 -3.23
CA ILE A 138 5.29 -9.73 -3.16
C ILE A 138 5.18 -8.23 -2.97
N ALA A 139 6.12 -7.63 -2.26
CA ALA A 139 6.24 -6.18 -2.11
C ALA A 139 7.70 -5.75 -2.22
N HIS A 140 7.93 -4.52 -2.67
CA HIS A 140 9.23 -3.84 -2.58
C HIS A 140 9.11 -2.74 -1.52
N LEU A 141 9.70 -2.97 -0.37
CA LEU A 141 9.57 -2.10 0.79
C LEU A 141 10.79 -1.21 0.96
N TRP A 142 10.55 0.06 1.23
CA TRP A 142 11.59 1.04 1.43
C TRP A 142 12.32 0.80 2.76
N MET A 143 13.59 0.37 2.69
CA MET A 143 14.38 0.00 3.87
C MET A 143 14.80 1.21 4.70
N GLN A 144 14.93 2.38 4.11
CA GLN A 144 15.27 3.64 4.78
C GLN A 144 14.03 4.40 5.28
N SER A 145 12.85 3.77 5.28
CA SER A 145 11.66 4.35 5.91
C SER A 145 11.95 4.68 7.39
N PRO A 146 11.36 5.75 7.94
CA PRO A 146 11.62 6.12 9.33
C PRO A 146 11.45 4.95 10.29
N GLY A 147 12.51 4.64 11.06
CA GLY A 147 12.54 3.49 11.97
C GLY A 147 12.45 2.12 11.29
N ASN A 148 12.68 2.05 9.97
CA ASN A 148 12.48 0.83 9.14
C ASN A 148 11.03 0.29 9.26
N ALA A 149 10.07 1.20 9.36
CA ALA A 149 8.68 0.88 9.67
C ALA A 149 8.01 0.00 8.60
N ALA A 150 8.35 0.21 7.33
CA ALA A 150 7.77 -0.56 6.22
C ALA A 150 8.12 -2.05 6.31
N VAL A 151 9.40 -2.37 6.51
CA VAL A 151 9.88 -3.75 6.65
C VAL A 151 9.35 -4.40 7.94
N LYS A 152 9.40 -3.67 9.05
CA LYS A 152 8.87 -4.16 10.34
C LYS A 152 7.38 -4.48 10.28
N TYR A 153 6.60 -3.59 9.68
CA TYR A 153 5.17 -3.77 9.48
C TYR A 153 4.86 -5.04 8.67
N PHE A 154 5.52 -5.21 7.52
CA PHE A 154 5.30 -6.36 6.65
C PHE A 154 5.76 -7.67 7.30
N SER A 155 6.90 -7.63 8.00
CA SER A 155 7.42 -8.78 8.76
C SER A 155 6.47 -9.19 9.89
N LYS A 156 5.88 -8.23 10.59
CA LYS A 156 4.88 -8.48 11.64
C LYS A 156 3.66 -9.25 11.11
N HIS A 157 3.30 -9.06 9.85
CA HIS A 157 2.18 -9.75 9.20
C HIS A 157 2.57 -11.05 8.49
N GLY A 158 3.78 -11.55 8.71
CA GLY A 158 4.26 -12.82 8.17
C GLY A 158 5.13 -12.69 6.92
N GLY A 159 5.47 -11.47 6.51
CA GLY A 159 6.37 -11.24 5.39
C GLY A 159 7.78 -11.74 5.65
N LYS A 160 8.40 -12.32 4.62
CA LYS A 160 9.77 -12.85 4.65
C LYS A 160 10.61 -12.16 3.59
N LEU A 161 11.86 -11.84 3.93
CA LEU A 161 12.81 -11.26 2.98
C LEU A 161 13.17 -12.28 1.89
N VAL A 162 13.05 -11.85 0.64
CA VAL A 162 13.53 -12.60 -0.54
C VAL A 162 14.90 -12.09 -0.96
N LYS A 163 15.03 -10.79 -1.18
CA LYS A 163 16.26 -10.14 -1.63
C LYS A 163 16.28 -8.66 -1.33
N VAL A 164 17.46 -8.11 -1.07
CA VAL A 164 17.68 -6.66 -0.99
C VAL A 164 18.13 -6.14 -2.35
N HIS A 165 17.50 -5.05 -2.81
CA HIS A 165 17.81 -4.38 -4.07
C HIS A 165 18.34 -2.96 -3.79
N PRO A 166 19.66 -2.74 -3.83
CA PRO A 166 20.24 -1.40 -3.73
C PRO A 166 19.83 -0.53 -4.91
N ASP A 167 19.73 0.78 -4.67
CA ASP A 167 19.51 1.80 -5.70
C ASP A 167 18.19 1.63 -6.51
N LYS A 168 17.20 0.97 -5.94
CA LYS A 168 15.95 0.67 -6.68
C LYS A 168 15.30 1.91 -7.29
N TRP A 169 15.29 3.03 -6.56
CA TRP A 169 14.61 4.26 -6.99
C TRP A 169 15.58 5.30 -7.56
N ARG A 170 16.84 4.93 -7.81
CA ARG A 170 17.84 5.88 -8.33
C ARG A 170 17.47 6.41 -9.69
N ALA A 171 17.05 5.54 -10.63
CA ALA A 171 16.65 5.96 -11.96
C ALA A 171 15.45 6.89 -11.93
N ASP A 172 14.46 6.62 -11.08
CA ASP A 172 13.28 7.46 -10.91
C ASP A 172 13.68 8.83 -10.36
N SER A 173 14.58 8.89 -9.36
CA SER A 173 15.04 10.15 -8.78
C SER A 173 15.88 10.99 -9.75
N LEU A 174 16.72 10.37 -10.57
CA LEU A 174 17.45 11.06 -11.63
C LEU A 174 16.51 11.61 -12.73
N ASN A 175 15.32 11.05 -12.85
CA ASN A 175 14.29 11.47 -13.81
C ASN A 175 13.20 12.37 -13.19
N GLY A 176 13.46 12.95 -12.01
CA GLY A 176 12.59 13.96 -11.42
C GLY A 176 11.79 13.54 -10.17
N TYR A 177 11.90 12.31 -9.70
CA TYR A 177 11.37 11.93 -8.40
C TYR A 177 12.31 12.41 -7.28
N GLU A 178 11.82 13.22 -6.37
CA GLU A 178 12.60 13.68 -5.22
C GLU A 178 12.45 12.72 -4.04
N CYS A 179 13.53 11.99 -3.73
CA CYS A 179 13.58 11.18 -2.52
C CYS A 179 13.72 12.09 -1.30
N VAL A 180 12.86 11.90 -0.29
CA VAL A 180 12.86 12.73 0.94
C VAL A 180 14.14 12.62 1.75
N ILE A 181 14.99 11.61 1.51
CA ILE A 181 16.28 11.40 2.18
C ILE A 181 17.45 11.82 1.28
N CYS A 182 17.43 11.37 0.01
CA CYS A 182 18.58 11.49 -0.89
C CYS A 182 18.46 12.62 -1.91
N GLY A 183 17.26 13.24 -2.09
CA GLY A 183 17.01 14.19 -3.16
C GLY A 183 16.89 13.50 -4.52
N TYR A 184 17.57 14.05 -5.53
CA TYR A 184 17.46 13.61 -6.93
C TYR A 184 18.51 12.57 -7.37
N ASP A 185 19.29 12.03 -6.45
CA ASP A 185 20.18 10.87 -6.67
C ASP A 185 19.99 9.86 -5.52
N CYS A 186 18.92 9.09 -5.62
CA CYS A 186 18.48 8.19 -4.55
C CYS A 186 19.31 6.90 -4.52
N HIS A 187 19.89 6.60 -3.36
CA HIS A 187 20.62 5.35 -3.09
C HIS A 187 19.89 4.45 -2.09
N CYS A 188 18.60 4.65 -1.87
CA CYS A 188 17.81 3.81 -1.00
C CYS A 188 17.65 2.40 -1.56
N SER A 189 17.62 1.43 -0.64
CA SER A 189 17.40 0.01 -0.98
C SER A 189 15.95 -0.40 -0.79
N ALA A 190 15.49 -1.32 -1.63
CA ALA A 190 14.23 -2.00 -1.46
C ALA A 190 14.44 -3.39 -0.88
N ALA A 191 13.63 -3.78 0.09
CA ALA A 191 13.48 -5.16 0.49
C ALA A 191 12.37 -5.79 -0.36
N GLU A 192 12.73 -6.73 -1.22
CA GLU A 192 11.75 -7.62 -1.85
C GLU A 192 11.30 -8.64 -0.82
N MET A 193 10.03 -8.57 -0.41
CA MET A 193 9.47 -9.41 0.63
C MET A 193 8.23 -10.14 0.13
N VAL A 194 8.06 -11.39 0.56
CA VAL A 194 6.93 -12.24 0.22
C VAL A 194 6.09 -12.55 1.45
N LEU A 195 4.77 -12.55 1.26
CA LEU A 195 3.79 -12.98 2.23
C LEU A 195 2.97 -14.10 1.61
N GLU A 196 3.07 -15.32 2.18
CA GLU A 196 2.31 -16.48 1.74
C GLU A 196 0.89 -16.43 2.32
N PHE A 197 -0.11 -16.79 1.51
CA PHE A 197 -1.50 -16.83 1.94
C PHE A 197 -1.86 -18.24 2.43
N SER A 198 -2.56 -18.29 3.53
CA SER A 198 -3.04 -19.53 4.14
C SER A 198 -4.57 -19.60 4.14
#